data_0e5be62c3bcdbafefe50065b695b876b
#
_entry.id   0e5be62c3bcdbafefe50065b695b876b
#
_cell.length_a   1.000
_cell.length_b   1.000
_cell.length_c   1.000
_cell.angle_alpha   90.00
_cell.angle_beta   90.00
_cell.angle_gamma   90.00
#
_symmetry.space_group_name_H-M   'P 1'
#
loop_
_entity.id
_entity.type
_entity.pdbx_description
1 polymer ?
#
loop_
_entity_poly.entity_id
_entity_poly.type
_entity_poly.pdbx_seq_one_letter_code
_entity_poly.pdbx_strand_id
1 'polypeptide(L)'
;MKLKLLICDDSDLQLKETTSFAHSCLAASESFTFRIDSYGPEKLKKLLETDTINYDIAILDIEMGDFNGIDFASELNQCCPQCAVIFLTSHTDYISESYEVRHIYYVTKDSIQEYLP
;
A
#
# COMPACT_ATOMS: atom_id res chain seq x y z
N MET A 1 -1.65 19.91 -6.56
CA MET A 1 -2.29 18.78 -5.86
C MET A 1 -1.24 17.95 -5.18
N LYS A 2 -1.47 17.57 -3.94
CA LYS A 2 -0.53 16.79 -3.15
C LYS A 2 -1.10 15.41 -2.88
N LEU A 3 -0.35 14.36 -3.24
CA LEU A 3 -0.74 12.98 -2.99
C LEU A 3 0.02 12.43 -1.78
N LYS A 4 -0.68 11.71 -0.94
CA LYS A 4 -0.09 11.02 0.21
C LYS A 4 -0.23 9.51 0.01
N LEU A 5 0.90 8.83 -0.04
CA LEU A 5 0.97 7.38 -0.23
C LEU A 5 1.45 6.69 1.03
N LEU A 6 0.80 5.59 1.34
CA LEU A 6 1.22 4.67 2.38
C LEU A 6 1.72 3.40 1.72
N ILE A 7 2.87 2.89 2.14
CA ILE A 7 3.40 1.60 1.70
C ILE A 7 3.68 0.76 2.94
N CYS A 8 3.18 -0.46 2.96
CA CYS A 8 3.39 -1.36 4.08
C CYS A 8 3.79 -2.76 3.62
N ASP A 9 4.88 -3.27 4.15
CA ASP A 9 5.40 -4.60 3.87
C ASP A 9 6.26 -5.02 5.05
N ASP A 10 6.28 -6.30 5.40
CA ASP A 10 7.11 -6.81 6.49
C ASP A 10 8.55 -7.11 6.05
N SER A 11 8.81 -7.15 4.75
CA SER A 11 10.14 -7.32 4.19
C SER A 11 10.77 -5.95 3.93
N ASP A 12 11.89 -5.66 4.59
CA ASP A 12 12.62 -4.39 4.39
C ASP A 12 13.08 -4.22 2.96
N LEU A 13 13.52 -5.29 2.32
CA LEU A 13 13.96 -5.26 0.92
C LEU A 13 12.81 -4.93 -0.01
N GLN A 14 11.68 -5.63 0.15
CA GLN A 14 10.49 -5.39 -0.67
C GLN A 14 9.94 -3.99 -0.45
N LEU A 15 9.97 -3.51 0.79
CA LEU A 15 9.52 -2.16 1.13
C LEU A 15 10.35 -1.11 0.41
N LYS A 16 11.67 -1.28 0.38
CA LYS A 16 12.57 -0.38 -0.35
C LYS A 16 12.33 -0.41 -1.85
N GLU A 17 12.16 -1.59 -2.42
CA GLU A 17 11.91 -1.74 -3.86
C GLU A 17 10.60 -1.09 -4.26
N THR A 18 9.54 -1.32 -3.50
CA THR A 18 8.23 -0.74 -3.77
C THR A 18 8.25 0.78 -3.63
N THR A 19 8.92 1.28 -2.60
CA THR A 19 9.06 2.72 -2.37
C THR A 19 9.83 3.38 -3.52
N SER A 20 10.92 2.77 -3.98
CA SER A 20 11.70 3.28 -5.11
C SER A 20 10.88 3.29 -6.40
N PHE A 21 10.13 2.24 -6.64
CA PHE A 21 9.26 2.16 -7.81
C PHE A 21 8.20 3.25 -7.79
N ALA A 22 7.51 3.41 -6.67
CA ALA A 22 6.48 4.43 -6.52
C ALA A 22 7.07 5.84 -6.69
N HIS A 23 8.23 6.08 -6.11
CA HIS A 23 8.92 7.36 -6.22
C HIS A 23 9.26 7.67 -7.69
N SER A 24 9.78 6.69 -8.42
CA SER A 24 10.12 6.86 -9.83
C SER A 24 8.89 7.17 -10.69
N CYS A 25 7.78 6.47 -10.43
CA CYS A 25 6.54 6.70 -11.16
C CYS A 25 5.97 8.09 -10.91
N LEU A 26 5.99 8.55 -9.66
CA LEU A 26 5.42 9.83 -9.29
C LEU A 26 6.31 11.01 -9.68
N ALA A 27 7.62 10.83 -9.60
CA ALA A 27 8.57 11.88 -9.97
C ALA A 27 8.52 12.22 -11.47
N ALA A 28 8.01 11.32 -12.30
CA ALA A 28 7.84 11.57 -13.73
C ALA A 28 6.70 12.55 -14.03
N SER A 29 5.81 12.83 -13.07
CA SER A 29 4.71 13.75 -13.24
C SER A 29 5.06 15.13 -12.67
N GLU A 30 4.79 16.18 -13.44
CA GLU A 30 4.94 17.56 -12.97
C GLU A 30 3.62 18.13 -12.44
N SER A 31 2.53 17.36 -12.55
CA SER A 31 1.18 17.83 -12.23
C SER A 31 0.87 17.87 -10.73
N PHE A 32 1.67 17.18 -9.91
CA PHE A 32 1.41 17.12 -8.47
C PHE A 32 2.69 16.90 -7.68
N THR A 33 2.62 17.21 -6.38
CA THR A 33 3.63 16.84 -5.41
C THR A 33 3.15 15.60 -4.66
N PHE A 34 4.08 14.88 -4.01
CA PHE A 34 3.72 13.65 -3.31
C PHE A 34 4.55 13.47 -2.04
N ARG A 35 3.99 12.67 -1.14
CA ARG A 35 4.69 12.21 0.06
C ARG A 35 4.48 10.70 0.16
N ILE A 36 5.55 9.96 0.43
CA ILE A 36 5.50 8.51 0.62
C ILE A 36 5.94 8.18 2.03
N ASP A 37 5.06 7.51 2.78
CA ASP A 37 5.37 6.99 4.10
C ASP A 37 5.41 5.47 4.01
N SER A 38 6.54 4.87 4.42
CA SER A 38 6.78 3.42 4.33
C SER A 38 6.90 2.85 5.74
N TYR A 39 6.11 1.83 6.03
CA TYR A 39 6.05 1.25 7.37
C TYR A 39 6.05 -0.28 7.33
N GLY A 40 6.62 -0.88 8.38
CA GLY A 40 6.31 -2.26 8.70
C GLY A 40 4.91 -2.40 9.28
N PRO A 41 4.37 -3.63 9.36
CA PRO A 41 2.98 -3.83 9.78
C PRO A 41 2.71 -3.41 11.23
N GLU A 42 3.67 -3.55 12.11
CA GLU A 42 3.50 -3.18 13.52
C GLU A 42 3.26 -1.68 13.69
N LYS A 43 3.99 -0.87 12.94
CA LYS A 43 3.84 0.57 12.99
C LYS A 43 2.54 1.02 12.35
N LEU A 44 2.14 0.38 11.25
CA LEU A 44 0.86 0.68 10.62
C LEU A 44 -0.30 0.38 11.56
N LYS A 45 -0.23 -0.74 12.28
CA LYS A 45 -1.27 -1.09 13.25
C LYS A 45 -1.43 0.01 14.30
N LYS A 46 -0.32 0.53 14.82
CA LYS A 46 -0.37 1.62 15.80
C LYS A 46 -0.97 2.89 15.22
N LEU A 47 -0.65 3.21 13.98
CA LEU A 47 -1.19 4.38 13.31
C LEU A 47 -2.71 4.27 13.10
N LEU A 48 -3.19 3.09 12.75
CA LEU A 48 -4.62 2.85 12.54
C LEU A 48 -5.42 2.99 13.83
N GLU A 49 -4.79 2.77 14.98
CA GLU A 49 -5.43 2.94 16.28
C GLU A 49 -5.66 4.41 16.64
N THR A 50 -5.00 5.34 15.98
CA THR A 50 -5.10 6.77 16.30
C THR A 50 -6.24 7.49 15.59
N ASP A 51 -6.85 6.88 14.58
CA ASP A 51 -7.91 7.48 13.75
C ASP A 51 -7.53 8.79 13.06
N THR A 52 -6.23 9.12 13.04
CA THR A 52 -5.76 10.37 12.42
C THR A 52 -5.10 10.16 11.07
N ILE A 53 -5.16 8.95 10.56
CA ILE A 53 -4.51 8.57 9.33
C ILE A 53 -5.30 9.08 8.12
N ASN A 54 -4.59 9.64 7.15
CA ASN A 54 -5.22 10.15 5.92
C ASN A 54 -4.27 9.97 4.75
N TYR A 55 -4.60 9.03 3.88
CA TYR A 55 -3.82 8.73 2.68
C TYR A 55 -4.73 8.64 1.46
N ASP A 56 -4.19 9.02 0.31
CA ASP A 56 -4.89 8.92 -0.97
C ASP A 56 -4.74 7.55 -1.58
N ILE A 57 -3.56 6.93 -1.41
CA ILE A 57 -3.24 5.62 -1.96
C ILE A 57 -2.50 4.82 -0.90
N ALA A 58 -2.85 3.55 -0.77
CA ALA A 58 -2.13 2.61 0.08
C ALA A 58 -1.70 1.39 -0.74
N ILE A 59 -0.41 1.06 -0.66
CA ILE A 59 0.15 -0.14 -1.29
C ILE A 59 0.50 -1.10 -0.16
N LEU A 60 -0.19 -2.22 -0.11
CA LEU A 60 -0.11 -3.16 1.00
C LEU A 60 0.26 -4.56 0.51
N ASP A 61 1.22 -5.19 1.19
CA ASP A 61 1.40 -6.62 1.07
C ASP A 61 0.26 -7.33 1.81
N ILE A 62 -0.15 -8.50 1.34
CA ILE A 62 -1.24 -9.24 1.98
C ILE A 62 -0.72 -10.06 3.16
N GLU A 63 0.29 -10.89 2.94
CA GLU A 63 0.87 -11.71 4.02
C GLU A 63 2.05 -11.03 4.68
N MET A 64 1.89 -10.62 5.93
CA MET A 64 2.93 -9.93 6.68
C MET A 64 3.09 -10.56 8.07
N GLY A 65 3.55 -11.81 8.10
CA GLY A 65 3.71 -12.55 9.36
C GLY A 65 2.36 -12.76 10.03
N ASP A 66 2.20 -12.20 11.22
CA ASP A 66 0.94 -12.30 11.98
C ASP A 66 -0.12 -11.30 11.50
N PHE A 67 0.21 -10.45 10.53
CA PHE A 67 -0.68 -9.42 10.02
C PHE A 67 -1.16 -9.75 8.62
N ASN A 68 -2.35 -9.27 8.29
CA ASN A 68 -2.95 -9.46 6.97
C ASN A 68 -3.30 -8.10 6.37
N GLY A 69 -2.79 -7.85 5.16
CA GLY A 69 -3.01 -6.59 4.46
C GLY A 69 -4.47 -6.31 4.13
N ILE A 70 -5.29 -7.37 3.95
CA ILE A 70 -6.72 -7.22 3.70
C ILE A 70 -7.41 -6.62 4.92
N ASP A 71 -7.05 -7.06 6.13
CA ASP A 71 -7.56 -6.50 7.36
C ASP A 71 -7.16 -5.03 7.51
N PHE A 72 -5.91 -4.70 7.21
CA PHE A 72 -5.46 -3.31 7.22
C PHE A 72 -6.23 -2.46 6.22
N ALA A 73 -6.49 -2.99 5.03
CA ALA A 73 -7.25 -2.28 4.01
C ALA A 73 -8.67 -1.99 4.47
N SER A 74 -9.31 -2.94 5.15
CA SER A 74 -10.64 -2.73 5.72
C SER A 74 -10.64 -1.62 6.76
N GLU A 75 -9.64 -1.60 7.64
CA GLU A 75 -9.50 -0.54 8.64
C GLU A 75 -9.22 0.82 7.99
N LEU A 76 -8.37 0.85 6.96
CA LEU A 76 -8.12 2.07 6.19
C LEU A 76 -9.38 2.62 5.54
N ASN A 77 -10.22 1.76 4.98
CA ASN A 77 -11.48 2.18 4.38
C ASN A 77 -12.43 2.83 5.39
N GLN A 78 -12.36 2.42 6.65
CA GLN A 78 -13.15 3.05 7.71
C GLN A 78 -12.62 4.44 8.05
N CYS A 79 -11.29 4.60 8.12
CA CYS A 79 -10.65 5.88 8.43
C CYS A 79 -10.57 6.81 7.23
N CYS A 80 -10.30 6.24 6.05
CA CYS A 80 -10.08 6.97 4.81
C CYS A 80 -10.89 6.34 3.68
N PRO A 81 -12.22 6.62 3.60
CA PRO A 81 -13.07 5.99 2.59
C PRO A 81 -12.65 6.26 1.14
N GLN A 82 -11.89 7.32 0.91
CA GLN A 82 -11.43 7.69 -0.43
C GLN A 82 -10.09 7.10 -0.80
N CYS A 83 -9.44 6.40 0.11
CA CYS A 83 -8.12 5.81 -0.14
C CYS A 83 -8.22 4.65 -1.13
N ALA A 84 -7.47 4.74 -2.23
CA ALA A 84 -7.34 3.63 -3.17
C ALA A 84 -6.34 2.63 -2.61
N VAL A 85 -6.70 1.36 -2.58
CA VAL A 85 -5.84 0.30 -2.06
C VAL A 85 -5.28 -0.53 -3.20
N ILE A 86 -3.96 -0.68 -3.21
CA ILE A 86 -3.25 -1.54 -4.15
C ILE A 86 -2.63 -2.67 -3.34
N PHE A 87 -3.04 -3.90 -3.63
CA PHE A 87 -2.40 -5.06 -3.01
C PHE A 87 -1.24 -5.51 -3.87
N LEU A 88 -0.08 -5.55 -3.26
CA LEU A 88 1.14 -6.06 -3.87
C LEU A 88 1.41 -7.43 -3.27
N THR A 89 1.23 -8.48 -4.04
CA THR A 89 1.30 -9.84 -3.52
C THR A 89 1.98 -10.80 -4.47
N SER A 90 2.61 -11.84 -3.90
CA SER A 90 3.09 -12.99 -4.66
C SER A 90 2.00 -14.07 -4.82
N HIS A 91 0.89 -13.92 -4.13
CA HIS A 91 -0.18 -14.93 -4.08
C HIS A 91 -1.49 -14.33 -4.59
N THR A 92 -2.08 -14.98 -5.60
CA THR A 92 -3.34 -14.53 -6.18
C THR A 92 -4.57 -15.13 -5.49
N ASP A 93 -4.37 -16.07 -4.56
CA ASP A 93 -5.44 -16.78 -3.87
C ASP A 93 -6.30 -15.89 -2.99
N TYR A 94 -5.79 -14.71 -2.62
CA TYR A 94 -6.47 -13.78 -1.75
C TYR A 94 -7.43 -12.83 -2.46
N ILE A 95 -7.51 -12.89 -3.78
CA ILE A 95 -8.31 -11.94 -4.55
C ILE A 95 -9.79 -11.99 -4.13
N SER A 96 -10.33 -13.18 -3.93
CA SER A 96 -11.73 -13.34 -3.53
C SER A 96 -12.03 -12.82 -2.13
N GLU A 97 -11.06 -12.82 -1.23
CA GLU A 97 -11.23 -12.36 0.14
C GLU A 97 -11.30 -10.84 0.25
N SER A 98 -10.83 -10.14 -0.75
CA SER A 98 -10.72 -8.69 -0.72
C SER A 98 -11.89 -7.96 -1.36
N TYR A 99 -12.94 -8.65 -1.78
CA TYR A 99 -14.11 -8.04 -2.43
C TYR A 99 -14.81 -6.98 -1.59
N GLU A 100 -14.69 -7.03 -0.28
CA GLU A 100 -15.30 -6.05 0.61
C GLU A 100 -14.48 -4.77 0.76
N VAL A 101 -13.26 -4.75 0.24
CA VAL A 101 -12.40 -3.56 0.28
C VAL A 101 -12.67 -2.70 -0.95
N ARG A 102 -12.82 -1.40 -0.73
CA ARG A 102 -13.13 -0.44 -1.80
C ARG A 102 -11.89 -0.01 -2.55
N HIS A 103 -12.05 0.33 -3.83
CA HIS A 103 -10.99 0.89 -4.67
C HIS A 103 -9.74 0.02 -4.69
N ILE A 104 -9.92 -1.27 -5.02
CA ILE A 104 -8.86 -2.26 -4.97
C ILE A 104 -8.21 -2.45 -6.32
N TYR A 105 -6.89 -2.55 -6.29
CA TYR A 105 -6.09 -2.96 -7.43
C TYR A 105 -5.10 -4.03 -6.98
N TYR A 106 -4.79 -4.98 -7.86
CA TYR A 106 -3.82 -6.03 -7.57
C TYR A 106 -2.63 -5.90 -8.48
N VAL A 107 -1.44 -5.98 -7.89
CA VAL A 107 -0.19 -6.02 -8.63
C VAL A 107 0.65 -7.15 -8.04
N THR A 108 1.19 -8.01 -8.89
CA THR A 108 2.10 -9.05 -8.40
C THR A 108 3.48 -8.45 -8.16
N LYS A 109 4.20 -9.00 -7.20
CA LYS A 109 5.56 -8.54 -6.89
C LYS A 109 6.49 -8.71 -8.08
N ASP A 110 6.29 -9.76 -8.88
CA ASP A 110 7.09 -10.00 -10.09
C ASP A 110 6.90 -8.88 -11.12
N SER A 111 5.69 -8.37 -11.26
CA SER A 111 5.39 -7.28 -12.21
C SER A 111 6.16 -6.00 -11.86
N ILE A 112 6.34 -5.71 -10.57
CA ILE A 112 7.09 -4.53 -10.15
C ILE A 112 8.55 -4.65 -10.54
N GLN A 113 9.14 -5.83 -10.40
CA GLN A 113 10.54 -6.05 -10.74
C GLN A 113 10.83 -5.83 -12.22
N GLU A 114 9.85 -6.06 -13.09
CA GLU A 114 9.98 -5.82 -14.53
C GLU A 114 10.15 -4.33 -14.87
N TYR A 115 9.65 -3.44 -14.00
CA TYR A 115 9.68 -2.00 -14.24
C TYR A 115 10.74 -1.26 -13.44
N LEU A 116 11.46 -1.95 -12.54
CA LEU A 116 12.55 -1.33 -11.79
C LEU A 116 13.78 -1.19 -12.67
N PRO A 117 14.43 -0.03 -12.65
CA PRO A 117 15.67 0.16 -13.41
C PRO A 117 16.82 -0.66 -12.89
#